data_802a20537ce0a6f14e4ff159e6b7cc4d
#
_entry.id   802a20537ce0a6f14e4ff159e6b7cc4d
#
_cell.length_a   1.000
_cell.length_b   1.000
_cell.length_c   1.000
_cell.angle_alpha   90.00
_cell.angle_beta   90.00
_cell.angle_gamma   90.00
#
_symmetry.space_group_name_H-M   'P 1'
#
loop_
_entity.id
_entity.type
_entity.pdbx_description
1 polymer ?
#
loop_
_entity_poly.entity_id
_entity_poly.type
_entity_poly.pdbx_seq_one_letter_code
_entity_poly.pdbx_strand_id
1 'polypeptide(L)'
;MTPMGALADDPAWAAAFLQRMTRMVARDFNHPSIIVWSLGNESGYGAAHEAMYHWTKRADPSRPIQYEGGGSATSATDIICPMYARTDTDMPQGPDLAPKPGLIKWAGLGGENRPIILCEYAHAMGNSLGNFSDYWDAFRKYPRLQGGFIWDWVDQGLNKTDEHGRTVWAYGGDFGDEKNDRQFCINGLVFPDRSPHPTLLEAKRCQQPFTAKLRSRDEISVTVTSEYLFRATANERLHWQYLDEKRVIDSGDVALDLLPGEVSSVPLFPKDLQQRAASWLNVWITQVESTDWSEPGHEVA
;
A
#
# COMPACT_ATOMS: atom_id res chain seq x y z
N MET A 1 30.81 -15.71 -6.44
CA MET A 1 29.54 -15.02 -6.77
C MET A 1 29.90 -13.63 -7.27
N THR A 2 29.39 -13.21 -8.41
CA THR A 2 29.55 -11.84 -8.89
C THR A 2 28.76 -10.93 -7.93
N PRO A 3 29.35 -9.84 -7.40
CA PRO A 3 28.61 -8.93 -6.51
C PRO A 3 27.36 -8.41 -7.21
N MET A 4 26.25 -8.27 -6.47
CA MET A 4 25.06 -7.57 -6.97
C MET A 4 25.48 -6.16 -7.40
N GLY A 5 25.17 -5.79 -8.66
CA GLY A 5 25.55 -4.49 -9.22
C GLY A 5 26.74 -4.50 -10.18
N ALA A 6 27.47 -5.59 -10.29
CA ALA A 6 28.59 -5.68 -11.20
C ALA A 6 28.25 -5.34 -12.67
N LEU A 7 27.04 -5.72 -13.13
CA LEU A 7 26.59 -5.37 -14.48
C LEU A 7 26.27 -3.90 -14.67
N ALA A 8 25.85 -3.22 -13.62
CA ALA A 8 25.47 -1.81 -13.68
C ALA A 8 26.66 -0.85 -13.90
N ASP A 9 27.87 -1.32 -13.57
CA ASP A 9 29.13 -0.58 -13.79
C ASP A 9 29.93 -1.12 -15.00
N ASP A 10 29.50 -2.22 -15.60
CA ASP A 10 30.16 -2.78 -16.77
C ASP A 10 29.71 -2.04 -18.04
N PRO A 11 30.63 -1.35 -18.75
CA PRO A 11 30.31 -0.62 -19.98
C PRO A 11 29.68 -1.48 -21.08
N ALA A 12 29.96 -2.80 -21.12
CA ALA A 12 29.37 -3.71 -22.07
C ALA A 12 27.85 -3.84 -21.93
N TRP A 13 27.31 -3.57 -20.73
CA TRP A 13 25.87 -3.65 -20.43
C TRP A 13 25.17 -2.29 -20.47
N ALA A 14 25.90 -1.17 -20.50
CA ALA A 14 25.34 0.18 -20.42
C ALA A 14 24.20 0.44 -21.44
N ALA A 15 24.41 0.01 -22.70
CA ALA A 15 23.39 0.16 -23.73
C ALA A 15 22.14 -0.68 -23.45
N ALA A 16 22.28 -1.88 -22.88
CA ALA A 16 21.16 -2.75 -22.54
C ALA A 16 20.32 -2.18 -21.40
N PHE A 17 20.94 -1.59 -20.38
CA PHE A 17 20.22 -0.86 -19.31
C PHE A 17 19.44 0.33 -19.90
N LEU A 18 20.12 1.21 -20.60
CA LEU A 18 19.51 2.43 -21.13
C LEU A 18 18.37 2.12 -22.11
N GLN A 19 18.52 1.13 -22.98
CA GLN A 19 17.46 0.74 -23.92
C GLN A 19 16.19 0.26 -23.24
N ARG A 20 16.25 -0.44 -22.11
CA ARG A 20 15.06 -0.86 -21.38
C ARG A 20 14.28 0.35 -20.89
N MET A 21 14.96 1.31 -20.28
CA MET A 21 14.34 2.53 -19.79
C MET A 21 13.77 3.38 -20.91
N THR A 22 14.53 3.61 -21.97
CA THR A 22 14.11 4.46 -23.09
C THR A 22 12.89 3.88 -23.82
N ARG A 23 12.86 2.56 -24.02
CA ARG A 23 11.70 1.89 -24.66
C ARG A 23 10.46 1.92 -23.77
N MET A 24 10.61 1.72 -22.46
CA MET A 24 9.48 1.81 -21.52
C MET A 24 8.89 3.20 -21.52
N VAL A 25 9.69 4.23 -21.35
CA VAL A 25 9.22 5.63 -21.35
C VAL A 25 8.56 5.98 -22.69
N ALA A 26 9.19 5.62 -23.83
CA ALA A 26 8.63 5.92 -25.15
C ALA A 26 7.29 5.22 -25.40
N ARG A 27 7.11 3.99 -24.92
CA ARG A 27 5.85 3.23 -25.05
C ARG A 27 4.76 3.81 -24.15
N ASP A 28 5.11 4.14 -22.91
CA ASP A 28 4.14 4.35 -21.84
C ASP A 28 3.97 5.83 -21.46
N PHE A 29 4.66 6.75 -22.14
CA PHE A 29 4.66 8.18 -21.85
C PHE A 29 3.25 8.79 -21.77
N ASN A 30 2.34 8.36 -22.65
CA ASN A 30 0.98 8.90 -22.75
C ASN A 30 -0.03 8.21 -21.78
N HIS A 31 0.41 7.38 -20.86
CA HIS A 31 -0.47 6.78 -19.87
C HIS A 31 -0.54 7.66 -18.61
N PRO A 32 -1.67 8.36 -18.35
CA PRO A 32 -1.80 9.26 -17.21
C PRO A 32 -1.80 8.53 -15.86
N SER A 33 -2.10 7.23 -15.84
CA SER A 33 -2.03 6.39 -14.65
C SER A 33 -0.61 6.12 -14.16
N ILE A 34 0.41 6.32 -15.01
CA ILE A 34 1.82 6.24 -14.61
C ILE A 34 2.20 7.56 -13.97
N ILE A 35 2.47 7.54 -12.68
CA ILE A 35 2.82 8.74 -11.90
C ILE A 35 4.29 8.77 -11.46
N VAL A 36 4.99 7.65 -11.53
CA VAL A 36 6.40 7.48 -11.15
C VAL A 36 7.07 6.54 -12.13
N TRP A 37 8.31 6.84 -12.55
CA TRP A 37 9.17 5.92 -13.29
C TRP A 37 10.08 5.15 -12.32
N SER A 38 10.30 3.85 -12.56
CA SER A 38 11.26 3.03 -11.84
C SER A 38 12.40 2.60 -12.76
N LEU A 39 13.65 2.71 -12.29
CA LEU A 39 14.81 2.31 -13.08
C LEU A 39 15.04 0.79 -13.10
N GLY A 40 14.36 0.03 -12.26
CA GLY A 40 14.49 -1.42 -12.19
C GLY A 40 14.15 -1.97 -10.82
N ASN A 41 14.52 -3.22 -10.60
CA ASN A 41 14.32 -3.95 -9.36
C ASN A 41 15.56 -4.77 -9.02
N GLU A 42 16.12 -4.58 -7.83
CA GLU A 42 17.19 -5.40 -7.23
C GLU A 42 18.40 -5.67 -8.16
N SER A 43 18.74 -4.72 -9.02
CA SER A 43 19.81 -4.87 -10.02
C SER A 43 21.14 -4.21 -9.62
N GLY A 44 21.31 -3.97 -8.32
CA GLY A 44 22.47 -3.25 -7.78
C GLY A 44 22.42 -1.76 -8.06
N TYR A 45 23.57 -1.10 -8.05
CA TYR A 45 23.67 0.33 -8.36
C TYR A 45 25.00 0.62 -9.06
N GLY A 46 24.99 1.48 -10.06
CA GLY A 46 26.18 1.86 -10.80
C GLY A 46 25.90 2.92 -11.87
N ALA A 47 26.93 3.19 -12.69
CA ALA A 47 26.91 4.25 -13.70
C ALA A 47 25.74 4.11 -14.70
N ALA A 48 25.28 2.87 -14.98
CA ALA A 48 24.13 2.65 -15.86
C ALA A 48 22.85 3.24 -15.27
N HIS A 49 22.62 3.15 -13.95
CA HIS A 49 21.45 3.72 -13.29
C HIS A 49 21.48 5.25 -13.29
N GLU A 50 22.63 5.86 -13.07
CA GLU A 50 22.80 7.31 -13.21
C GLU A 50 22.48 7.78 -14.64
N ALA A 51 22.96 7.06 -15.64
CA ALA A 51 22.67 7.38 -17.04
C ALA A 51 21.17 7.27 -17.36
N MET A 52 20.48 6.21 -16.87
CA MET A 52 19.04 6.07 -17.02
C MET A 52 18.28 7.19 -16.31
N TYR A 53 18.66 7.52 -15.09
CA TYR A 53 18.04 8.61 -14.33
C TYR A 53 18.15 9.94 -15.09
N HIS A 54 19.34 10.35 -15.45
CA HIS A 54 19.55 11.62 -16.16
C HIS A 54 18.87 11.68 -17.53
N TRP A 55 18.83 10.55 -18.25
CA TRP A 55 18.11 10.49 -19.52
C TRP A 55 16.60 10.67 -19.29
N THR A 56 16.02 9.95 -18.31
CA THR A 56 14.59 9.99 -18.03
C THR A 56 14.15 11.36 -17.55
N LYS A 57 14.93 12.02 -16.68
CA LYS A 57 14.65 13.40 -16.23
C LYS A 57 14.61 14.41 -17.37
N ARG A 58 15.39 14.18 -18.43
CA ARG A 58 15.34 15.04 -19.64
C ARG A 58 14.17 14.68 -20.56
N ALA A 59 13.84 13.39 -20.69
CA ALA A 59 12.78 12.92 -21.54
C ALA A 59 11.39 13.23 -20.95
N ASP A 60 11.25 13.06 -19.65
CA ASP A 60 10.02 13.36 -18.90
C ASP A 60 10.34 14.05 -17.56
N PRO A 61 10.42 15.39 -17.54
CA PRO A 61 10.64 16.14 -16.31
C PRO A 61 9.41 16.21 -15.40
N SER A 62 8.24 15.77 -15.87
CA SER A 62 6.97 15.90 -15.13
C SER A 62 6.78 14.84 -14.05
N ARG A 63 7.43 13.67 -14.20
CA ARG A 63 7.28 12.55 -13.27
C ARG A 63 8.53 12.34 -12.43
N PRO A 64 8.37 12.00 -11.13
CA PRO A 64 9.49 11.58 -10.31
C PRO A 64 10.00 10.19 -10.75
N ILE A 65 11.25 9.91 -10.37
CA ILE A 65 11.91 8.65 -10.64
C ILE A 65 12.24 8.00 -9.30
N GLN A 66 12.02 6.68 -9.19
CA GLN A 66 12.44 5.90 -8.04
C GLN A 66 13.44 4.81 -8.43
N TYR A 67 14.36 4.48 -7.51
CA TYR A 67 15.19 3.30 -7.57
C TYR A 67 15.74 2.95 -6.17
N GLU A 68 15.55 1.69 -5.76
CA GLU A 68 15.92 1.21 -4.42
C GLU A 68 17.38 0.76 -4.32
N GLY A 69 18.03 0.43 -5.44
CA GLY A 69 19.39 -0.04 -5.45
C GLY A 69 20.39 0.95 -4.84
N GLY A 70 21.48 0.43 -4.27
CA GLY A 70 22.49 1.26 -3.61
C GLY A 70 22.06 1.85 -2.27
N GLY A 71 21.08 1.25 -1.60
CA GLY A 71 20.62 1.68 -0.28
C GLY A 71 19.43 2.64 -0.30
N SER A 72 18.70 2.69 -1.40
CA SER A 72 17.40 3.38 -1.53
C SER A 72 17.44 4.92 -1.45
N ALA A 73 18.62 5.53 -1.41
CA ALA A 73 18.78 6.97 -1.23
C ALA A 73 19.91 7.56 -2.09
N THR A 74 20.20 6.93 -3.23
CA THR A 74 21.25 7.39 -4.16
C THR A 74 20.87 8.68 -4.90
N SER A 75 21.77 9.20 -5.73
CA SER A 75 21.49 10.31 -6.65
C SER A 75 20.55 9.96 -7.80
N ALA A 76 20.37 8.66 -8.09
CA ALA A 76 19.50 8.19 -9.16
C ALA A 76 18.06 7.95 -8.71
N THR A 77 17.60 8.62 -7.65
CA THR A 77 16.21 8.53 -7.18
C THR A 77 15.71 9.85 -6.62
N ASP A 78 14.50 10.26 -6.98
CA ASP A 78 13.80 11.40 -6.40
C ASP A 78 13.07 11.04 -5.09
N ILE A 79 12.87 9.74 -4.84
CA ILE A 79 12.11 9.19 -3.73
C ILE A 79 13.02 8.24 -2.97
N ILE A 80 13.06 8.33 -1.65
CA ILE A 80 13.67 7.29 -0.82
C ILE A 80 12.71 6.11 -0.83
N CYS A 81 13.13 4.97 -1.39
CA CYS A 81 12.24 3.86 -1.68
C CYS A 81 12.80 2.51 -1.15
N PRO A 82 12.88 2.32 0.18
CA PRO A 82 13.40 1.09 0.74
C PRO A 82 12.40 -0.07 0.55
N MET A 83 12.94 -1.28 0.37
CA MET A 83 12.18 -2.53 0.49
C MET A 83 12.14 -2.97 1.95
N TYR A 84 10.96 -3.35 2.45
CA TYR A 84 10.73 -4.01 3.74
C TYR A 84 11.36 -3.33 4.95
N ALA A 85 11.63 -2.04 4.90
CA ALA A 85 12.06 -1.32 6.09
C ALA A 85 10.96 -1.37 7.16
N ARG A 86 11.33 -1.68 8.41
CA ARG A 86 10.38 -1.72 9.53
C ARG A 86 10.05 -0.32 10.02
N THR A 87 8.97 -0.17 10.75
CA THR A 87 8.52 1.13 11.25
C THR A 87 9.50 1.75 12.24
N ASP A 88 9.94 1.00 13.24
CA ASP A 88 10.67 1.48 14.41
C ASP A 88 12.05 0.82 14.62
N THR A 89 12.33 -0.29 13.97
CA THR A 89 13.51 -1.11 14.22
C THR A 89 14.45 -1.13 13.02
N ASP A 90 15.74 -0.85 13.28
CA ASP A 90 16.80 -0.97 12.27
C ASP A 90 16.97 -2.44 11.88
N MET A 91 17.12 -2.70 10.58
CA MET A 91 17.29 -4.05 10.02
C MET A 91 18.73 -4.32 9.64
N PRO A 92 19.35 -5.39 10.15
CA PRO A 92 20.66 -5.84 9.68
C PRO A 92 20.63 -6.12 8.17
N GLN A 93 21.67 -5.70 7.45
CA GLN A 93 21.80 -5.96 6.01
C GLN A 93 22.87 -7.02 5.69
N GLY A 94 23.70 -7.34 6.65
CA GLY A 94 24.85 -8.24 6.51
C GLY A 94 26.04 -7.73 7.33
N PRO A 95 27.11 -8.52 7.43
CA PRO A 95 28.24 -8.19 8.33
C PRO A 95 28.99 -6.93 7.92
N ASP A 96 28.97 -6.57 6.63
CA ASP A 96 29.79 -5.48 6.07
C ASP A 96 28.96 -4.22 5.74
N LEU A 97 27.64 -4.24 5.99
CA LEU A 97 26.74 -3.14 5.66
C LEU A 97 26.13 -2.53 6.92
N ALA A 98 26.01 -1.20 6.93
CA ALA A 98 25.27 -0.52 7.99
C ALA A 98 23.82 -1.01 8.02
N PRO A 99 23.21 -1.16 9.21
CA PRO A 99 21.80 -1.53 9.29
C PRO A 99 20.91 -0.55 8.52
N LYS A 100 19.90 -1.06 7.82
CA LYS A 100 18.86 -0.22 7.22
C LYS A 100 18.05 0.42 8.34
N PRO A 101 17.95 1.76 8.41
CA PRO A 101 17.23 2.42 9.49
C PRO A 101 15.74 2.10 9.44
N GLY A 102 15.09 2.07 10.60
CA GLY A 102 13.63 2.05 10.68
C GLY A 102 13.04 3.32 10.05
N LEU A 103 11.82 3.23 9.53
CA LEU A 103 11.18 4.32 8.78
C LEU A 103 11.06 5.62 9.57
N ILE A 104 10.67 5.53 10.84
CA ILE A 104 10.52 6.70 11.72
C ILE A 104 11.86 7.41 11.90
N LYS A 105 12.93 6.64 12.14
CA LYS A 105 14.29 7.18 12.24
C LYS A 105 14.72 7.81 10.90
N TRP A 106 14.43 7.15 9.79
CA TRP A 106 14.78 7.64 8.45
C TRP A 106 14.04 8.94 8.11
N ALA A 107 12.76 9.02 8.44
CA ALA A 107 11.98 10.24 8.25
C ALA A 107 12.50 11.43 9.08
N GLY A 108 13.14 11.16 10.23
CA GLY A 108 13.72 12.17 11.11
C GLY A 108 15.16 12.57 10.78
N LEU A 109 15.82 11.94 9.80
CA LEU A 109 17.20 12.29 9.46
C LEU A 109 17.27 13.69 8.88
N GLY A 110 18.12 14.54 9.48
CA GLY A 110 18.38 15.90 9.01
C GLY A 110 19.14 15.94 7.69
N GLY A 111 18.89 17.00 6.90
CA GLY A 111 19.59 17.20 5.61
C GLY A 111 18.99 16.41 4.43
N GLU A 112 17.97 15.62 4.66
CA GLU A 112 17.27 14.85 3.62
C GLU A 112 15.78 15.23 3.60
N ASN A 113 15.31 15.74 2.47
CA ASN A 113 13.93 16.23 2.31
C ASN A 113 13.09 15.40 1.33
N ARG A 114 13.68 14.41 0.65
CA ARG A 114 12.91 13.56 -0.28
C ARG A 114 11.82 12.80 0.45
N PRO A 115 10.65 12.59 -0.19
CA PRO A 115 9.61 11.72 0.36
C PRO A 115 10.13 10.29 0.50
N ILE A 116 9.51 9.53 1.40
CA ILE A 116 9.80 8.11 1.60
C ILE A 116 8.56 7.32 1.21
N ILE A 117 8.70 6.46 0.19
CA ILE A 117 7.67 5.54 -0.27
C ILE A 117 8.32 4.16 -0.38
N LEU A 118 7.84 3.18 0.38
CA LEU A 118 8.38 1.83 0.26
C LEU A 118 8.02 1.26 -1.11
N CYS A 119 9.02 0.95 -1.93
CA CYS A 119 8.76 0.32 -3.24
C CYS A 119 8.25 -1.11 -3.09
N GLU A 120 8.55 -1.76 -1.96
CA GLU A 120 7.93 -3.00 -1.53
C GLU A 120 7.81 -3.03 0.00
N TYR A 121 6.66 -3.49 0.52
CA TYR A 121 6.49 -3.78 1.95
C TYR A 121 5.37 -4.78 2.18
N ALA A 122 5.24 -5.25 3.43
CA ALA A 122 4.16 -6.14 3.85
C ALA A 122 4.02 -7.36 2.94
N HIS A 123 5.12 -8.08 2.70
CA HIS A 123 5.15 -9.30 1.89
C HIS A 123 4.05 -10.28 2.31
N ALA A 124 3.05 -10.49 1.46
CA ALA A 124 1.78 -11.15 1.82
C ALA A 124 1.83 -12.68 1.70
N MET A 125 3.01 -13.30 1.74
CA MET A 125 3.15 -14.75 1.68
C MET A 125 2.73 -15.41 3.00
N GLY A 126 1.86 -16.40 2.93
CA GLY A 126 1.38 -17.16 4.08
C GLY A 126 0.54 -16.33 5.05
N ASN A 127 0.81 -16.43 6.35
CA ASN A 127 0.12 -15.66 7.38
C ASN A 127 0.84 -14.34 7.66
N SER A 128 0.89 -13.48 6.68
CA SER A 128 1.60 -12.19 6.69
C SER A 128 0.69 -11.00 6.94
N LEU A 129 1.20 -9.78 6.67
CA LEU A 129 0.66 -8.46 7.00
C LEU A 129 0.57 -8.16 8.50
N GLY A 130 1.34 -8.87 9.34
CA GLY A 130 1.45 -8.52 10.75
C GLY A 130 1.96 -7.09 10.93
N ASN A 131 1.36 -6.35 11.88
CA ASN A 131 1.69 -4.95 12.18
C ASN A 131 1.48 -3.98 11.00
N PHE A 132 0.58 -4.31 10.06
CA PHE A 132 0.31 -3.44 8.91
C PHE A 132 -0.25 -2.08 9.34
N SER A 133 -1.06 -2.05 10.41
CA SER A 133 -1.57 -0.82 11.01
C SER A 133 -0.45 0.13 11.47
N ASP A 134 0.67 -0.39 11.99
CA ASP A 134 1.78 0.44 12.48
C ASP A 134 2.43 1.26 11.35
N TYR A 135 2.48 0.69 10.14
CA TYR A 135 2.93 1.43 8.95
C TYR A 135 1.98 2.58 8.62
N TRP A 136 0.67 2.33 8.64
CA TRP A 136 -0.33 3.35 8.31
C TRP A 136 -0.41 4.44 9.38
N ASP A 137 -0.24 4.10 10.65
CA ASP A 137 -0.10 5.09 11.73
C ASP A 137 1.16 5.95 11.54
N ALA A 138 2.27 5.35 11.11
CA ALA A 138 3.47 6.10 10.79
C ALA A 138 3.29 7.00 9.56
N PHE A 139 2.64 6.53 8.49
CA PHE A 139 2.33 7.34 7.29
C PHE A 139 1.46 8.54 7.64
N ARG A 140 0.44 8.36 8.48
CA ARG A 140 -0.41 9.46 8.95
C ARG A 140 0.32 10.47 9.83
N LYS A 141 1.31 10.02 10.57
CA LYS A 141 2.00 10.84 11.57
C LYS A 141 3.19 11.62 11.00
N TYR A 142 3.91 11.06 10.06
CA TYR A 142 5.17 11.63 9.55
C TYR A 142 5.02 12.06 8.09
N PRO A 143 4.98 13.37 7.76
CA PRO A 143 4.67 13.86 6.41
C PRO A 143 5.63 13.36 5.30
N ARG A 144 6.86 13.00 5.65
CA ARG A 144 7.80 12.42 4.68
C ARG A 144 7.50 10.96 4.34
N LEU A 145 6.78 10.23 5.21
CA LEU A 145 6.33 8.87 4.94
C LEU A 145 5.01 8.94 4.19
N GLN A 146 5.02 8.60 2.89
CA GLN A 146 3.88 8.81 2.01
C GLN A 146 3.20 7.51 1.55
N GLY A 147 3.63 6.37 2.08
CA GLY A 147 3.02 5.09 1.79
C GLY A 147 3.99 4.03 1.27
N GLY A 148 3.46 3.04 0.60
CA GLY A 148 4.22 1.93 0.03
C GLY A 148 3.36 1.04 -0.85
N PHE A 149 4.04 0.12 -1.56
CA PHE A 149 3.42 -0.87 -2.44
C PHE A 149 3.53 -2.25 -1.80
N ILE A 150 2.38 -2.87 -1.50
CA ILE A 150 2.33 -4.21 -0.92
C ILE A 150 2.86 -5.22 -1.95
N TRP A 151 3.75 -6.09 -1.55
CA TRP A 151 4.17 -7.24 -2.34
C TRP A 151 3.42 -8.50 -1.92
N ASP A 152 2.42 -9.01 -2.71
CA ASP A 152 1.94 -8.30 -3.90
C ASP A 152 0.40 -8.38 -3.99
N TRP A 153 -0.18 -8.21 -5.18
CA TRP A 153 -1.63 -8.15 -5.35
C TRP A 153 -2.26 -9.53 -5.46
N VAL A 154 -1.72 -10.42 -6.29
CA VAL A 154 -2.34 -11.68 -6.63
C VAL A 154 -1.36 -12.86 -6.53
N ASP A 155 -1.79 -13.95 -5.91
CA ASP A 155 -1.03 -15.20 -5.95
C ASP A 155 -0.79 -15.65 -7.40
N GLN A 156 0.46 -15.97 -7.73
CA GLN A 156 0.86 -16.33 -9.10
C GLN A 156 0.80 -17.84 -9.32
N GLY A 157 -0.14 -18.52 -8.64
CA GLY A 157 -0.40 -19.95 -8.82
C GLY A 157 -1.11 -20.26 -10.14
N LEU A 158 -0.82 -21.43 -10.69
CA LEU A 158 -1.45 -21.94 -11.90
C LEU A 158 -2.43 -23.06 -11.58
N ASN A 159 -3.52 -23.17 -12.34
CA ASN A 159 -4.44 -24.27 -12.21
C ASN A 159 -3.78 -25.61 -12.56
N LYS A 160 -3.93 -26.60 -11.69
CA LYS A 160 -3.54 -27.99 -11.91
C LYS A 160 -4.63 -28.92 -11.36
N THR A 161 -4.87 -30.02 -12.05
CA THR A 161 -5.70 -31.10 -11.52
C THR A 161 -4.81 -32.09 -10.76
N ASP A 162 -5.12 -32.34 -9.49
CA ASP A 162 -4.41 -33.32 -8.68
C ASP A 162 -4.80 -34.77 -9.03
N GLU A 163 -4.15 -35.75 -8.41
CA GLU A 163 -4.39 -37.18 -8.61
C GLU A 163 -5.82 -37.63 -8.20
N HIS A 164 -6.53 -36.79 -7.45
CA HIS A 164 -7.91 -37.02 -7.01
C HIS A 164 -8.93 -36.29 -7.89
N GLY A 165 -8.49 -35.66 -8.99
CA GLY A 165 -9.36 -34.90 -9.90
C GLY A 165 -9.80 -33.54 -9.39
N ARG A 166 -9.15 -32.98 -8.32
CA ARG A 166 -9.46 -31.67 -7.77
C ARG A 166 -8.61 -30.59 -8.41
N THR A 167 -9.18 -29.44 -8.71
CA THR A 167 -8.40 -28.27 -9.13
C THR A 167 -7.69 -27.68 -7.92
N VAL A 168 -6.39 -27.49 -8.03
CA VAL A 168 -5.52 -26.87 -7.02
C VAL A 168 -4.69 -25.76 -7.65
N TRP A 169 -4.29 -24.80 -6.83
CA TRP A 169 -3.31 -23.79 -7.22
C TRP A 169 -1.91 -24.36 -7.04
N ALA A 170 -1.23 -24.58 -8.14
CA ALA A 170 0.10 -25.19 -8.19
C ALA A 170 1.18 -24.11 -8.35
N TYR A 171 2.39 -24.40 -7.87
CA TYR A 171 3.54 -23.51 -7.87
C TYR A 171 4.84 -24.28 -8.18
N GLY A 172 5.98 -23.68 -7.87
CA GLY A 172 7.28 -24.25 -8.21
C GLY A 172 7.51 -25.67 -7.68
N GLY A 173 7.91 -26.58 -8.55
CA GLY A 173 8.06 -28.02 -8.29
C GLY A 173 6.85 -28.87 -8.65
N ASP A 174 5.65 -28.30 -8.64
CA ASP A 174 4.41 -29.05 -8.90
C ASP A 174 4.29 -29.54 -10.35
N PHE A 175 5.04 -28.95 -11.27
CA PHE A 175 5.04 -29.28 -12.68
C PHE A 175 6.25 -30.15 -13.10
N GLY A 176 7.01 -30.67 -12.12
CA GLY A 176 8.20 -31.50 -12.38
C GLY A 176 9.48 -30.71 -12.66
N ASP A 177 9.45 -29.39 -12.41
CA ASP A 177 10.60 -28.52 -12.49
C ASP A 177 11.56 -28.79 -11.30
N GLU A 178 12.80 -29.17 -11.57
CA GLU A 178 13.78 -29.51 -10.53
C GLU A 178 14.34 -28.31 -9.78
N LYS A 179 14.52 -27.18 -10.49
CA LYS A 179 14.99 -25.91 -9.92
C LYS A 179 13.83 -24.95 -9.80
N ASN A 180 13.42 -24.69 -8.58
CA ASN A 180 12.28 -23.81 -8.30
C ASN A 180 12.37 -23.22 -6.88
N ASP A 181 11.59 -22.19 -6.61
CA ASP A 181 11.48 -21.52 -5.31
C ASP A 181 10.18 -21.89 -4.57
N ARG A 182 9.57 -23.01 -4.94
CA ARG A 182 8.33 -23.56 -4.35
C ARG A 182 7.20 -22.50 -4.33
N GLN A 183 6.60 -22.27 -3.15
CA GLN A 183 5.49 -21.33 -2.96
C GLN A 183 5.90 -19.86 -2.94
N PHE A 184 7.11 -19.49 -3.32
CA PHE A 184 7.56 -18.09 -3.23
C PHE A 184 6.79 -17.13 -4.14
N CYS A 185 6.05 -17.65 -5.12
CA CYS A 185 5.12 -16.89 -5.97
C CYS A 185 3.69 -16.79 -5.41
N ILE A 186 3.42 -17.35 -4.21
CA ILE A 186 2.12 -17.31 -3.53
C ILE A 186 2.20 -16.25 -2.43
N ASN A 187 2.06 -14.99 -2.79
CA ASN A 187 2.29 -13.84 -1.94
C ASN A 187 1.30 -12.69 -2.19
N GLY A 188 0.14 -13.02 -2.76
CA GLY A 188 -0.91 -12.04 -3.07
C GLY A 188 -1.84 -11.70 -1.90
N LEU A 189 -2.52 -10.56 -2.00
CA LEU A 189 -3.67 -10.20 -1.18
C LEU A 189 -4.95 -10.94 -1.62
N VAL A 190 -4.92 -11.50 -2.83
CA VAL A 190 -6.01 -12.30 -3.39
C VAL A 190 -5.45 -13.60 -3.99
N PHE A 191 -6.30 -14.63 -4.00
CA PHE A 191 -6.02 -15.89 -4.67
C PHE A 191 -5.90 -15.71 -6.20
N PRO A 192 -5.37 -16.72 -6.95
CA PRO A 192 -5.26 -16.62 -8.40
C PRO A 192 -6.61 -16.37 -9.11
N ASP A 193 -7.73 -16.80 -8.54
CA ASP A 193 -9.09 -16.55 -9.03
C ASP A 193 -9.67 -15.19 -8.60
N ARG A 194 -8.87 -14.37 -7.90
CA ARG A 194 -9.22 -13.06 -7.36
C ARG A 194 -10.13 -13.08 -6.13
N SER A 195 -10.46 -14.26 -5.58
CA SER A 195 -11.10 -14.30 -4.27
C SER A 195 -10.15 -13.75 -3.18
N PRO A 196 -10.69 -13.06 -2.16
CA PRO A 196 -9.86 -12.38 -1.19
C PRO A 196 -9.16 -13.33 -0.21
N HIS A 197 -7.88 -13.08 0.07
CA HIS A 197 -7.24 -13.57 1.28
C HIS A 197 -7.73 -12.80 2.51
N PRO A 198 -7.68 -13.37 3.72
CA PRO A 198 -8.00 -12.63 4.96
C PRO A 198 -7.19 -11.34 5.12
N THR A 199 -5.96 -11.31 4.64
CA THR A 199 -5.05 -10.15 4.67
C THR A 199 -5.56 -8.95 3.88
N LEU A 200 -6.41 -9.16 2.85
CA LEU A 200 -7.05 -8.08 2.12
C LEU A 200 -7.97 -7.24 3.01
N LEU A 201 -8.63 -7.86 3.98
CA LEU A 201 -9.50 -7.16 4.93
C LEU A 201 -8.69 -6.25 5.87
N GLU A 202 -7.51 -6.69 6.30
CA GLU A 202 -6.58 -5.84 7.05
C GLU A 202 -6.09 -4.67 6.21
N ALA A 203 -5.70 -4.91 4.97
CA ALA A 203 -5.31 -3.86 4.03
C ALA A 203 -6.45 -2.85 3.83
N LYS A 204 -7.68 -3.32 3.57
CA LYS A 204 -8.88 -2.47 3.46
C LYS A 204 -9.04 -1.60 4.70
N ARG A 205 -8.98 -2.19 5.89
CA ARG A 205 -9.16 -1.49 7.15
C ARG A 205 -8.10 -0.40 7.38
N CYS A 206 -6.84 -0.69 7.10
CA CYS A 206 -5.76 0.26 7.31
C CYS A 206 -5.72 1.38 6.25
N GLN A 207 -6.13 1.08 5.02
CA GLN A 207 -6.10 2.00 3.87
C GLN A 207 -7.41 2.78 3.67
N GLN A 208 -8.42 2.55 4.50
CA GLN A 208 -9.70 3.25 4.37
C GLN A 208 -9.51 4.78 4.45
N PRO A 209 -10.25 5.56 3.63
CA PRO A 209 -10.07 7.00 3.54
C PRO A 209 -10.76 7.78 4.68
N PHE A 210 -11.36 7.11 5.65
CA PHE A 210 -11.99 7.72 6.80
C PHE A 210 -11.63 7.00 8.08
N THR A 211 -11.46 7.76 9.15
CA THR A 211 -11.42 7.23 10.51
C THR A 211 -12.59 7.78 11.32
N ALA A 212 -13.22 6.92 12.12
CA ALA A 212 -14.29 7.33 13.04
C ALA A 212 -13.92 6.94 14.46
N LYS A 213 -14.05 7.90 15.40
CA LYS A 213 -13.77 7.67 16.83
C LYS A 213 -14.94 8.18 17.66
N LEU A 214 -15.40 7.37 18.62
CA LEU A 214 -16.41 7.81 19.58
C LEU A 214 -15.86 9.02 20.36
N ARG A 215 -16.59 10.13 20.34
CA ARG A 215 -16.22 11.37 21.01
C ARG A 215 -16.83 11.49 22.40
N SER A 216 -18.12 11.20 22.52
CA SER A 216 -18.88 11.33 23.76
C SER A 216 -19.85 10.16 23.87
N ARG A 217 -20.09 9.72 25.13
CA ARG A 217 -21.12 8.71 25.44
C ARG A 217 -22.42 9.38 25.89
N ASP A 218 -22.36 10.60 26.38
CA ASP A 218 -23.53 11.35 26.89
C ASP A 218 -24.29 12.05 25.74
N GLU A 219 -23.53 12.69 24.85
CA GLU A 219 -24.03 13.18 23.55
C GLU A 219 -23.44 12.32 22.47
N ILE A 220 -24.09 11.22 22.10
CA ILE A 220 -23.50 10.24 21.20
C ILE A 220 -23.12 10.88 19.88
N SER A 221 -21.83 11.12 19.76
CA SER A 221 -21.20 11.69 18.57
C SER A 221 -19.92 10.95 18.24
N VAL A 222 -19.62 10.89 16.96
CA VAL A 222 -18.35 10.37 16.46
C VAL A 222 -17.54 11.50 15.84
N THR A 223 -16.25 11.51 16.09
CA THR A 223 -15.33 12.33 15.33
C THR A 223 -14.95 11.58 14.07
N VAL A 224 -15.28 12.13 12.91
CA VAL A 224 -14.92 11.59 11.59
C VAL A 224 -13.78 12.44 11.03
N THR A 225 -12.73 11.79 10.57
CA THR A 225 -11.62 12.42 9.85
C THR A 225 -11.67 11.97 8.40
N SER A 226 -11.70 12.90 7.45
CA SER A 226 -11.52 12.62 6.02
C SER A 226 -10.02 12.58 5.69
N GLU A 227 -9.55 11.49 5.13
CA GLU A 227 -8.18 11.36 4.59
C GLU A 227 -8.13 11.60 3.09
N TYR A 228 -9.21 12.05 2.46
CA TYR A 228 -9.16 12.51 1.08
C TYR A 228 -8.20 13.69 0.93
N LEU A 229 -7.43 13.69 -0.16
CA LEU A 229 -6.41 14.71 -0.43
C LEU A 229 -6.86 15.74 -1.48
N PHE A 230 -7.76 15.36 -2.40
CA PHE A 230 -8.03 16.10 -3.62
C PHE A 230 -9.51 16.46 -3.83
N ARG A 231 -10.42 15.87 -3.06
CA ARG A 231 -11.86 16.12 -3.18
C ARG A 231 -12.53 16.17 -1.83
N ALA A 232 -13.59 16.96 -1.72
CA ALA A 232 -14.51 16.89 -0.61
C ALA A 232 -15.40 15.63 -0.70
N THR A 233 -16.05 15.29 0.41
CA THR A 233 -17.12 14.29 0.39
C THR A 233 -18.33 14.87 -0.32
N ALA A 234 -18.92 14.13 -1.24
CA ALA A 234 -20.14 14.51 -1.96
C ALA A 234 -21.06 13.31 -2.17
N ASN A 235 -20.50 12.11 -2.07
CA ASN A 235 -21.17 10.84 -2.34
C ASN A 235 -21.11 9.89 -1.14
N GLU A 236 -20.58 10.35 -0.02
CA GLU A 236 -20.35 9.51 1.16
C GLU A 236 -21.42 9.75 2.22
N ARG A 237 -21.91 8.67 2.80
CA ARG A 237 -22.89 8.65 3.88
C ARG A 237 -22.38 7.79 5.02
N LEU A 238 -22.37 8.35 6.22
CA LEU A 238 -22.08 7.63 7.46
C LEU A 238 -23.37 6.94 7.93
N HIS A 239 -23.28 5.65 8.21
CA HIS A 239 -24.32 4.84 8.82
C HIS A 239 -23.90 4.47 10.24
N TRP A 240 -24.88 4.28 11.11
CA TRP A 240 -24.65 3.84 12.46
C TRP A 240 -25.75 2.88 12.95
N GLN A 241 -25.36 1.96 13.85
CA GLN A 241 -26.27 1.04 14.53
C GLN A 241 -25.88 0.91 15.99
N TYR A 242 -26.88 1.03 16.86
CA TYR A 242 -26.77 0.66 18.26
C TYR A 242 -27.22 -0.79 18.45
N LEU A 243 -26.41 -1.56 19.16
CA LEU A 243 -26.68 -2.97 19.42
C LEU A 243 -26.65 -3.24 20.92
N ASP A 244 -27.61 -4.06 21.37
CA ASP A 244 -27.60 -4.77 22.62
C ASP A 244 -27.37 -6.25 22.30
N GLU A 245 -26.25 -6.79 22.78
CA GLU A 245 -25.71 -8.07 22.34
C GLU A 245 -25.59 -8.14 20.80
N LYS A 246 -26.53 -8.82 20.12
CA LYS A 246 -26.57 -8.92 18.65
C LYS A 246 -27.81 -8.27 18.04
N ARG A 247 -28.64 -7.65 18.85
CA ARG A 247 -29.90 -7.03 18.40
C ARG A 247 -29.69 -5.56 18.11
N VAL A 248 -30.02 -5.13 16.90
CA VAL A 248 -30.08 -3.70 16.57
C VAL A 248 -31.22 -3.06 17.35
N ILE A 249 -30.90 -2.08 18.19
CA ILE A 249 -31.88 -1.32 19.00
C ILE A 249 -32.35 -0.11 18.21
N ASP A 250 -31.39 0.58 17.59
CA ASP A 250 -31.66 1.79 16.78
C ASP A 250 -30.58 1.94 15.71
N SER A 251 -30.90 2.65 14.62
CA SER A 251 -29.99 2.89 13.52
C SER A 251 -30.35 4.16 12.77
N GLY A 252 -29.41 4.72 12.08
CA GLY A 252 -29.61 5.89 11.23
C GLY A 252 -28.43 6.12 10.30
N ASP A 253 -28.53 7.23 9.56
CA ASP A 253 -27.50 7.66 8.65
C ASP A 253 -27.40 9.18 8.57
N VAL A 254 -26.23 9.68 8.19
CA VAL A 254 -25.93 11.11 8.04
C VAL A 254 -25.09 11.31 6.79
N ALA A 255 -25.48 12.25 5.92
CA ALA A 255 -24.65 12.68 4.80
C ALA A 255 -23.37 13.35 5.34
N LEU A 256 -22.24 13.01 4.74
CA LEU A 256 -20.97 13.66 5.09
C LEU A 256 -20.73 14.85 4.16
N ASP A 257 -20.32 15.96 4.75
CA ASP A 257 -19.88 17.18 4.06
C ASP A 257 -18.54 17.61 4.68
N LEU A 258 -17.45 17.01 4.20
CA LEU A 258 -16.11 17.18 4.73
C LEU A 258 -15.16 17.60 3.61
N LEU A 259 -14.33 18.58 3.88
CA LEU A 259 -13.22 18.96 3.02
C LEU A 259 -12.06 17.95 3.14
N PRO A 260 -11.09 17.95 2.19
CA PRO A 260 -9.87 17.18 2.33
C PRO A 260 -9.15 17.44 3.65
N GLY A 261 -8.83 16.37 4.40
CA GLY A 261 -8.16 16.45 5.70
C GLY A 261 -9.02 16.99 6.85
N GLU A 262 -10.30 17.27 6.63
CA GLU A 262 -11.17 17.83 7.67
C GLU A 262 -11.50 16.80 8.75
N VAL A 263 -11.58 17.30 9.99
CA VAL A 263 -12.02 16.57 11.16
C VAL A 263 -13.31 17.19 11.66
N SER A 264 -14.40 16.45 11.66
CA SER A 264 -15.71 16.93 12.09
C SER A 264 -16.37 16.05 13.14
N SER A 265 -17.19 16.65 13.99
CA SER A 265 -18.04 15.93 14.96
C SER A 265 -19.39 15.69 14.34
N VAL A 266 -19.72 14.43 14.11
CA VAL A 266 -21.01 14.00 13.57
C VAL A 266 -21.88 13.51 14.71
N PRO A 267 -22.97 14.24 15.06
CA PRO A 267 -23.90 13.78 16.08
C PRO A 267 -24.73 12.62 15.55
N LEU A 268 -24.91 11.61 16.39
CA LEU A 268 -25.78 10.47 16.12
C LEU A 268 -27.03 10.64 17.00
N PHE A 269 -28.22 10.63 16.42
CA PHE A 269 -29.47 10.92 17.12
C PHE A 269 -30.30 9.66 17.37
N PRO A 270 -29.92 8.80 18.31
CA PRO A 270 -30.74 7.65 18.66
C PRO A 270 -31.97 8.09 19.45
N LYS A 271 -33.13 7.50 19.12
CA LYS A 271 -34.43 7.92 19.62
C LYS A 271 -34.70 7.54 21.07
N ASP A 272 -34.00 6.56 21.65
CA ASP A 272 -34.36 5.98 22.96
C ASP A 272 -33.18 5.54 23.83
N LEU A 273 -32.07 6.29 23.84
CA LEU A 273 -30.88 5.91 24.62
C LEU A 273 -31.00 6.00 26.14
N GLN A 274 -31.96 6.76 26.66
CA GLN A 274 -32.08 6.93 28.09
C GLN A 274 -32.61 5.70 28.87
N GLN A 275 -33.05 4.65 28.15
CA GLN A 275 -33.67 3.48 28.79
C GLN A 275 -32.95 2.13 28.52
N ARG A 276 -31.92 2.06 27.67
CA ARG A 276 -31.27 0.80 27.33
C ARG A 276 -29.76 0.93 27.34
N ALA A 277 -29.07 0.04 28.03
CA ALA A 277 -27.64 -0.09 27.98
C ALA A 277 -27.23 -0.68 26.62
N ALA A 278 -26.96 0.18 25.62
CA ALA A 278 -26.32 -0.28 24.38
C ALA A 278 -24.89 -0.73 24.69
N SER A 279 -24.53 -1.90 24.20
CA SER A 279 -23.23 -2.50 24.43
C SER A 279 -22.24 -2.15 23.32
N TRP A 280 -22.73 -1.93 22.10
CA TRP A 280 -21.88 -1.63 20.93
C TRP A 280 -22.50 -0.56 20.03
N LEU A 281 -21.60 0.24 19.40
CA LEU A 281 -21.90 1.14 18.32
C LEU A 281 -21.13 0.69 17.08
N ASN A 282 -21.83 0.27 16.02
CA ASN A 282 -21.24 0.09 14.71
C ASN A 282 -21.38 1.37 13.91
N VAL A 283 -20.30 1.74 13.20
CA VAL A 283 -20.26 2.88 12.30
C VAL A 283 -19.53 2.45 11.03
N TRP A 284 -20.11 2.77 9.88
CA TRP A 284 -19.47 2.54 8.58
C TRP A 284 -19.88 3.62 7.60
N ILE A 285 -19.11 3.77 6.53
CA ILE A 285 -19.34 4.80 5.51
C ILE A 285 -19.48 4.13 4.16
N THR A 286 -20.55 4.50 3.42
CA THR A 286 -20.79 3.99 2.07
C THR A 286 -20.88 5.10 1.07
N GLN A 287 -20.69 4.75 -0.22
CA GLN A 287 -21.06 5.61 -1.34
C GLN A 287 -22.56 5.47 -1.65
N VAL A 288 -23.21 6.60 -1.93
CA VAL A 288 -24.66 6.66 -2.22
C VAL A 288 -24.92 6.33 -3.69
N GLU A 289 -24.11 6.89 -4.57
CA GLU A 289 -24.24 6.74 -6.03
C GLU A 289 -23.10 5.88 -6.58
N SER A 290 -23.32 5.28 -7.73
CA SER A 290 -22.27 4.57 -8.46
C SER A 290 -21.15 5.50 -8.88
N THR A 291 -19.95 4.95 -8.98
CA THR A 291 -18.77 5.58 -9.60
C THR A 291 -18.28 4.69 -10.74
N ASP A 292 -17.22 5.11 -11.44
CA ASP A 292 -16.61 4.29 -12.51
C ASP A 292 -16.05 2.94 -12.00
N TRP A 293 -15.91 2.76 -10.69
CA TRP A 293 -15.28 1.59 -10.06
C TRP A 293 -16.10 0.95 -8.94
N SER A 294 -17.24 1.52 -8.56
CA SER A 294 -18.06 1.00 -7.44
C SER A 294 -19.56 1.18 -7.68
N GLU A 295 -20.34 0.24 -7.16
CA GLU A 295 -21.80 0.30 -7.16
C GLU A 295 -22.33 1.09 -5.95
N PRO A 296 -23.59 1.57 -5.99
CA PRO A 296 -24.26 2.19 -4.85
C PRO A 296 -24.21 1.29 -3.61
N GLY A 297 -23.95 1.87 -2.45
CA GLY A 297 -23.81 1.13 -1.19
C GLY A 297 -22.43 0.52 -0.96
N HIS A 298 -21.46 0.76 -1.84
CA HIS A 298 -20.08 0.30 -1.63
C HIS A 298 -19.50 0.90 -0.34
N GLU A 299 -19.04 0.03 0.56
CA GLU A 299 -18.43 0.41 1.84
C GLU A 299 -16.98 0.87 1.63
N VAL A 300 -16.71 2.12 2.00
CA VAL A 300 -15.38 2.76 1.90
C VAL A 300 -14.64 2.86 3.24
N ALA A 301 -15.35 2.72 4.36
CA ALA A 301 -14.76 2.69 5.71
C ALA A 301 -15.69 2.04 6.73
#